data_f7811bf624bd924450e59ec9f85dedae
#
_entry.id   f7811bf624bd924450e59ec9f85dedae
#
_cell.length_a   1.000
_cell.length_b   1.000
_cell.length_c   1.000
_cell.angle_alpha   90.00
_cell.angle_beta   90.00
_cell.angle_gamma   90.00
#
_symmetry.space_group_name_H-M   'P 1'
#
loop_
_entity.id
_entity.type
_entity.pdbx_description
1 polymer ?
#
loop_
_entity_poly.entity_id
_entity_poly.type
_entity_poly.pdbx_seq_one_letter_code
_entity_poly.pdbx_strand_id
1 'polypeptide(L)'
;MKVSIVKKKRKETGKIELLLSYYEKGLRSFKSLGIVLYDPDFQKLTNEQKRHNKEKLLQAEMICNAEKDKVTQGNFGIETIQKQRSSFIAFVERVAQERNTSKGNEGNWYSMIKHLKNFVQHDVTFEQVDVKFLNDFKLYLDKVVQNTGKPLSSNSKVAYYNKLRAALKQAVREDIIRKSPAMYTVGFKSEDVQRQFLTAEELKNVAKADCEIPIIKSAFLFSCLTGLRWSDVMKLKWSEVFHDESNGFYIRFRQQKTKGTETQFLSSEAVDLVGERGLPDDLVFKGLKYSSWSNQRLAQWVMRAGVTKTITFHCARHTFAVLQLDGGTDIYTLSKLLGHKDIKTTLVYSKILDKNKLAASTIIKLGLHD
;
A
#
# COMPACT_ATOMS: atom_id res chain seq x y z
N MET A 1 -26.01 -26.93 14.57
CA MET A 1 -24.73 -27.69 14.72
C MET A 1 -24.73 -28.42 16.06
N LYS A 2 -24.30 -29.69 16.11
CA LYS A 2 -24.17 -30.51 17.36
C LYS A 2 -22.69 -30.62 17.70
N VAL A 3 -22.31 -30.30 18.95
CA VAL A 3 -20.92 -30.42 19.45
C VAL A 3 -20.88 -31.53 20.48
N SER A 4 -19.91 -32.44 20.38
CA SER A 4 -19.72 -33.56 21.31
C SER A 4 -18.25 -33.93 21.42
N ILE A 5 -17.91 -34.58 22.54
CA ILE A 5 -16.57 -35.14 22.74
C ILE A 5 -16.51 -36.52 22.09
N VAL A 6 -15.46 -36.79 21.36
CA VAL A 6 -15.14 -38.11 20.76
C VAL A 6 -13.82 -38.62 21.30
N LYS A 7 -13.77 -39.90 21.64
CA LYS A 7 -12.59 -40.61 22.13
C LYS A 7 -11.94 -41.34 20.96
N LYS A 8 -10.66 -41.02 20.67
CA LYS A 8 -9.86 -41.70 19.65
C LYS A 8 -8.77 -42.55 20.34
N LYS A 9 -8.94 -43.89 20.31
CA LYS A 9 -7.98 -44.81 20.88
C LYS A 9 -6.71 -44.89 20.02
N ARG A 10 -5.55 -44.78 20.67
CA ARG A 10 -4.23 -45.03 20.06
C ARG A 10 -3.75 -46.43 20.51
N LYS A 11 -3.98 -47.43 19.65
CA LYS A 11 -3.75 -48.83 19.96
C LYS A 11 -2.30 -49.17 20.42
N GLU A 12 -1.31 -48.45 19.91
CA GLU A 12 0.09 -48.67 20.18
C GLU A 12 0.58 -48.13 21.53
N THR A 13 -0.11 -47.14 22.10
CA THR A 13 0.38 -46.41 23.29
C THR A 13 -0.52 -46.57 24.51
N GLY A 14 -1.64 -47.29 24.42
CA GLY A 14 -2.60 -47.42 25.49
C GLY A 14 -3.20 -46.09 25.96
N LYS A 15 -3.28 -45.11 25.05
CA LYS A 15 -3.80 -43.77 25.33
C LYS A 15 -5.02 -43.48 24.50
N ILE A 16 -5.94 -42.64 25.03
CA ILE A 16 -7.12 -42.15 24.34
C ILE A 16 -6.98 -40.64 24.18
N GLU A 17 -6.97 -40.16 22.94
CA GLU A 17 -7.00 -38.74 22.63
C GLU A 17 -8.44 -38.26 22.61
N LEU A 18 -8.72 -37.11 23.24
CA LEU A 18 -10.04 -36.47 23.20
C LEU A 18 -10.11 -35.43 22.08
N LEU A 19 -11.17 -35.53 21.29
CA LEU A 19 -11.47 -34.63 20.18
C LEU A 19 -12.87 -34.02 20.40
N LEU A 20 -13.04 -32.76 19.99
CA LEU A 20 -14.37 -32.18 19.76
C LEU A 20 -14.84 -32.61 18.37
N SER A 21 -16.05 -33.15 18.28
CA SER A 21 -16.73 -33.41 17.03
C SER A 21 -17.83 -32.36 16.82
N TYR A 22 -17.80 -31.74 15.66
CA TYR A 22 -18.83 -30.82 15.20
C TYR A 22 -19.61 -31.51 14.09
N TYR A 23 -20.93 -31.55 14.19
CA TYR A 23 -21.81 -32.18 13.19
C TYR A 23 -22.93 -31.22 12.78
N GLU A 24 -23.08 -30.98 11.47
CA GLU A 24 -24.12 -30.13 10.90
C GLU A 24 -24.44 -30.56 9.46
N LYS A 25 -25.73 -30.74 9.16
CA LYS A 25 -26.23 -31.02 7.79
C LYS A 25 -25.47 -32.14 7.03
N GLY A 26 -25.09 -33.21 7.72
CA GLY A 26 -24.35 -34.33 7.12
C GLY A 26 -22.83 -34.20 7.14
N LEU A 27 -22.30 -33.02 7.44
CA LEU A 27 -20.86 -32.78 7.54
C LEU A 27 -20.36 -32.98 8.97
N ARG A 28 -19.19 -33.58 9.11
CA ARG A 28 -18.53 -33.80 10.41
C ARG A 28 -17.10 -33.30 10.37
N SER A 29 -16.71 -32.55 11.39
CA SER A 29 -15.34 -32.06 11.58
C SER A 29 -14.85 -32.35 12.98
N PHE A 30 -13.53 -32.51 13.16
CA PHE A 30 -12.91 -32.83 14.44
C PHE A 30 -11.84 -31.81 14.80
N LYS A 31 -11.75 -31.45 16.08
CA LYS A 31 -10.68 -30.60 16.65
C LYS A 31 -10.06 -31.34 17.83
N SER A 32 -8.73 -31.54 17.81
CA SER A 32 -8.04 -32.11 18.96
C SER A 32 -8.09 -31.15 20.15
N LEU A 33 -8.36 -31.70 21.34
CA LEU A 33 -8.31 -30.96 22.59
C LEU A 33 -6.91 -30.92 23.20
N GLY A 34 -5.95 -31.70 22.65
CA GLY A 34 -4.65 -31.91 23.30
C GLY A 34 -4.74 -32.65 24.62
N ILE A 35 -5.91 -33.22 24.95
CA ILE A 35 -6.17 -33.94 26.19
C ILE A 35 -6.06 -35.44 25.92
N VAL A 36 -5.27 -36.14 26.75
CA VAL A 36 -5.00 -37.58 26.62
C VAL A 36 -5.41 -38.26 27.90
N LEU A 37 -6.11 -39.39 27.76
CA LEU A 37 -6.49 -40.28 28.84
C LEU A 37 -5.71 -41.61 28.75
N TYR A 38 -5.61 -42.32 29.88
CA TYR A 38 -5.17 -43.71 29.92
C TYR A 38 -6.33 -44.62 29.51
N ASP A 39 -6.08 -45.59 28.63
CA ASP A 39 -7.12 -46.53 28.15
C ASP A 39 -7.29 -47.68 29.16
N PRO A 40 -8.46 -47.83 29.78
CA PRO A 40 -8.76 -48.90 30.72
C PRO A 40 -8.84 -50.29 30.06
N ASP A 41 -9.05 -50.36 28.74
CA ASP A 41 -9.12 -51.61 27.99
C ASP A 41 -7.72 -52.10 27.60
N PHE A 42 -6.71 -51.24 27.66
CA PHE A 42 -5.33 -51.57 27.35
C PHE A 42 -4.59 -52.13 28.58
N GLN A 43 -4.84 -51.56 29.76
CA GLN A 43 -4.24 -52.00 31.03
C GLN A 43 -5.09 -51.64 32.25
N LYS A 44 -4.96 -52.39 33.35
CA LYS A 44 -5.63 -52.07 34.63
C LYS A 44 -5.05 -50.76 35.17
N LEU A 45 -5.92 -49.71 35.30
CA LEU A 45 -5.50 -48.38 35.71
C LEU A 45 -5.18 -48.32 37.21
N THR A 46 -4.11 -47.59 37.56
CA THR A 46 -3.81 -47.22 38.93
C THR A 46 -4.79 -46.18 39.46
N ASN A 47 -4.86 -45.95 40.79
CA ASN A 47 -5.73 -44.92 41.36
C ASN A 47 -5.36 -43.51 40.89
N GLU A 48 -4.09 -43.23 40.68
CA GLU A 48 -3.60 -41.98 40.12
C GLU A 48 -4.09 -41.77 38.67
N GLN A 49 -3.96 -42.80 37.84
CA GLN A 49 -4.42 -42.75 36.45
C GLN A 49 -5.94 -42.58 36.33
N LYS A 50 -6.70 -43.20 37.23
CA LYS A 50 -8.15 -43.01 37.32
C LYS A 50 -8.50 -41.54 37.68
N ARG A 51 -7.80 -40.95 38.66
CA ARG A 51 -7.93 -39.57 39.06
C ARG A 51 -7.59 -38.62 37.93
N HIS A 52 -6.45 -38.85 37.26
CA HIS A 52 -6.04 -38.10 36.06
C HIS A 52 -7.12 -38.13 34.97
N ASN A 53 -7.66 -39.31 34.63
CA ASN A 53 -8.71 -39.42 33.63
C ASN A 53 -9.97 -38.64 33.99
N LYS A 54 -10.35 -38.70 35.28
CA LYS A 54 -11.53 -37.95 35.77
C LYS A 54 -11.35 -36.44 35.65
N GLU A 55 -10.21 -35.92 36.07
CA GLU A 55 -9.87 -34.49 35.98
C GLU A 55 -9.82 -34.02 34.50
N LYS A 56 -9.21 -34.80 33.63
CA LYS A 56 -9.06 -34.52 32.21
C LYS A 56 -10.39 -34.61 31.44
N LEU A 57 -11.28 -35.52 31.84
CA LEU A 57 -12.66 -35.56 31.28
C LEU A 57 -13.47 -34.32 31.68
N LEU A 58 -13.39 -33.90 32.94
CA LEU A 58 -14.05 -32.68 33.42
C LEU A 58 -13.54 -31.45 32.63
N GLN A 59 -12.23 -31.35 32.44
CA GLN A 59 -11.64 -30.28 31.64
C GLN A 59 -12.18 -30.29 30.19
N ALA A 60 -12.28 -31.46 29.56
CA ALA A 60 -12.81 -31.61 28.21
C ALA A 60 -14.30 -31.23 28.14
N GLU A 61 -15.10 -31.59 29.14
CA GLU A 61 -16.51 -31.23 29.23
C GLU A 61 -16.72 -29.72 29.39
N MET A 62 -15.92 -29.03 30.20
CA MET A 62 -15.94 -27.57 30.29
C MET A 62 -15.65 -26.91 28.93
N ILE A 63 -14.64 -27.38 28.20
CA ILE A 63 -14.32 -26.86 26.87
C ILE A 63 -15.47 -27.17 25.89
N CYS A 64 -16.04 -28.38 25.92
CA CYS A 64 -17.18 -28.76 25.07
C CYS A 64 -18.42 -27.89 25.32
N ASN A 65 -18.73 -27.60 26.57
CA ASN A 65 -19.86 -26.74 26.93
C ASN A 65 -19.63 -25.29 26.49
N ALA A 66 -18.44 -24.73 26.70
CA ALA A 66 -18.08 -23.42 26.19
C ALA A 66 -18.20 -23.34 24.64
N GLU A 67 -17.85 -24.42 23.92
CA GLU A 67 -18.04 -24.48 22.48
C GLU A 67 -19.53 -24.62 22.07
N LYS A 68 -20.36 -25.36 22.83
CA LYS A 68 -21.81 -25.41 22.62
C LYS A 68 -22.47 -24.06 22.80
N ASP A 69 -22.07 -23.30 23.82
CA ASP A 69 -22.58 -21.94 24.07
C ASP A 69 -22.25 -21.01 22.90
N LYS A 70 -21.05 -21.07 22.36
CA LYS A 70 -20.66 -20.32 21.16
C LYS A 70 -21.54 -20.70 19.95
N VAL A 71 -21.87 -21.98 19.79
CA VAL A 71 -22.75 -22.49 18.72
C VAL A 71 -24.18 -22.01 18.92
N THR A 72 -24.69 -22.04 20.13
CA THR A 72 -26.06 -21.58 20.47
C THR A 72 -26.22 -20.07 20.27
N GLN A 73 -25.14 -19.30 20.47
CA GLN A 73 -25.08 -17.87 20.17
C GLN A 73 -24.95 -17.54 18.67
N GLY A 74 -25.08 -18.53 17.78
CA GLY A 74 -25.00 -18.34 16.32
C GLY A 74 -23.57 -18.14 15.79
N ASN A 75 -22.58 -18.60 16.55
CA ASN A 75 -21.19 -18.20 16.34
C ASN A 75 -20.37 -19.10 15.40
N PHE A 76 -20.80 -20.32 15.06
CA PHE A 76 -20.00 -21.23 14.21
C PHE A 76 -20.88 -22.23 13.43
N GLY A 77 -20.83 -22.18 12.08
CA GLY A 77 -21.13 -23.31 11.22
C GLY A 77 -19.87 -24.13 10.91
N ILE A 78 -19.99 -25.39 10.51
CA ILE A 78 -18.86 -26.26 10.15
C ILE A 78 -18.07 -25.66 8.98
N GLU A 79 -18.74 -25.02 8.02
CA GLU A 79 -18.08 -24.30 6.93
C GLU A 79 -17.14 -23.19 7.42
N THR A 80 -17.55 -22.43 8.44
CA THR A 80 -16.72 -21.36 9.03
C THR A 80 -15.47 -21.94 9.68
N ILE A 81 -15.59 -23.08 10.38
CA ILE A 81 -14.45 -23.77 11.00
C ILE A 81 -13.48 -24.27 9.94
N GLN A 82 -14.00 -24.87 8.85
CA GLN A 82 -13.15 -25.33 7.74
C GLN A 82 -12.45 -24.14 7.06
N LYS A 83 -13.16 -23.05 6.83
CA LYS A 83 -12.59 -21.82 6.26
C LYS A 83 -11.51 -21.23 7.16
N GLN A 84 -11.71 -21.22 8.49
CA GLN A 84 -10.71 -20.70 9.44
C GLN A 84 -9.44 -21.55 9.52
N ARG A 85 -9.51 -22.83 9.15
CA ARG A 85 -8.36 -23.73 9.04
C ARG A 85 -7.66 -23.69 7.69
N SER A 86 -8.21 -22.93 6.74
CA SER A 86 -7.56 -22.75 5.45
C SER A 86 -6.30 -21.88 5.56
N SER A 87 -5.42 -22.00 4.59
CA SER A 87 -4.19 -21.22 4.48
C SER A 87 -4.47 -19.72 4.41
N PHE A 88 -3.97 -18.97 5.37
CA PHE A 88 -4.03 -17.51 5.34
C PHE A 88 -3.13 -16.93 4.25
N ILE A 89 -1.95 -17.53 4.03
CA ILE A 89 -1.01 -17.07 2.99
C ILE A 89 -1.63 -17.20 1.61
N ALA A 90 -2.18 -18.39 1.27
CA ALA A 90 -2.85 -18.62 -0.01
C ALA A 90 -4.04 -17.65 -0.23
N PHE A 91 -4.80 -17.38 0.82
CA PHE A 91 -5.87 -16.39 0.78
C PHE A 91 -5.35 -14.99 0.46
N VAL A 92 -4.29 -14.54 1.13
CA VAL A 92 -3.69 -13.22 0.91
C VAL A 92 -3.16 -13.10 -0.52
N GLU A 93 -2.56 -14.16 -1.07
CA GLU A 93 -2.10 -14.21 -2.46
C GLU A 93 -3.26 -14.08 -3.46
N ARG A 94 -4.36 -14.79 -3.23
CA ARG A 94 -5.58 -14.66 -4.04
C ARG A 94 -6.12 -13.23 -4.01
N VAL A 95 -6.28 -12.66 -2.83
CA VAL A 95 -6.76 -11.27 -2.68
C VAL A 95 -5.82 -10.27 -3.35
N ALA A 96 -4.51 -10.52 -3.35
CA ALA A 96 -3.54 -9.69 -4.04
C ALA A 96 -3.75 -9.73 -5.56
N GLN A 97 -4.00 -10.90 -6.15
CA GLN A 97 -4.29 -11.07 -7.57
C GLN A 97 -5.59 -10.35 -7.97
N GLU A 98 -6.68 -10.54 -7.20
CA GLU A 98 -7.98 -9.90 -7.45
C GLU A 98 -7.91 -8.37 -7.37
N ARG A 99 -7.04 -7.83 -6.53
CA ARG A 99 -6.87 -6.37 -6.29
C ARG A 99 -5.73 -5.74 -7.08
N ASN A 100 -5.20 -6.43 -8.08
CA ASN A 100 -4.13 -5.92 -8.92
C ASN A 100 -4.66 -4.85 -9.90
N THR A 101 -4.63 -3.58 -9.47
CA THR A 101 -5.17 -2.44 -10.24
C THR A 101 -4.08 -1.64 -10.96
N SER A 102 -2.83 -1.80 -10.59
CA SER A 102 -1.68 -1.11 -11.17
C SER A 102 -0.36 -1.75 -10.75
N LYS A 103 0.71 -1.58 -11.56
CA LYS A 103 2.07 -2.07 -11.24
C LYS A 103 2.58 -1.67 -9.85
N GLY A 104 2.31 -0.43 -9.43
CA GLY A 104 2.70 0.02 -8.09
C GLY A 104 1.90 -0.65 -6.96
N ASN A 105 0.60 -0.91 -7.19
CA ASN A 105 -0.23 -1.64 -6.25
C ASN A 105 0.21 -3.11 -6.15
N GLU A 106 0.52 -3.74 -7.28
CA GLU A 106 1.07 -5.09 -7.39
C GLU A 106 2.38 -5.22 -6.62
N GLY A 107 3.33 -4.30 -6.84
CA GLY A 107 4.62 -4.28 -6.13
C GLY A 107 4.45 -4.19 -4.60
N ASN A 108 3.49 -3.43 -4.12
CA ASN A 108 3.20 -3.34 -2.68
C ASN A 108 2.60 -4.64 -2.13
N TRP A 109 1.72 -5.33 -2.89
CA TRP A 109 1.21 -6.64 -2.49
C TRP A 109 2.31 -7.68 -2.47
N TYR A 110 3.11 -7.74 -3.54
CA TYR A 110 4.24 -8.66 -3.62
C TYR A 110 5.23 -8.49 -2.45
N SER A 111 5.62 -7.24 -2.18
CA SER A 111 6.54 -6.95 -1.08
C SER A 111 5.95 -7.33 0.29
N MET A 112 4.67 -7.02 0.51
CA MET A 112 3.99 -7.40 1.75
C MET A 112 3.94 -8.94 1.92
N ILE A 113 3.57 -9.68 0.87
CA ILE A 113 3.50 -11.15 0.90
C ILE A 113 4.89 -11.75 1.15
N LYS A 114 5.93 -11.21 0.50
CA LYS A 114 7.32 -11.62 0.75
C LYS A 114 7.69 -11.46 2.22
N HIS A 115 7.39 -10.30 2.82
CA HIS A 115 7.65 -10.06 4.24
C HIS A 115 6.82 -10.95 5.14
N LEU A 116 5.55 -11.20 4.79
CA LEU A 116 4.68 -12.10 5.54
C LEU A 116 5.23 -13.54 5.55
N LYS A 117 5.62 -14.06 4.38
CA LYS A 117 6.25 -15.39 4.25
C LYS A 117 7.56 -15.50 5.04
N ASN A 118 8.40 -14.49 4.98
CA ASN A 118 9.65 -14.45 5.74
C ASN A 118 9.41 -14.40 7.26
N PHE A 119 8.34 -13.76 7.70
CA PHE A 119 7.98 -13.68 9.11
C PHE A 119 7.50 -15.02 9.67
N VAL A 120 6.62 -15.72 8.95
CA VAL A 120 6.04 -16.98 9.47
C VAL A 120 6.86 -18.22 9.17
N GLN A 121 7.69 -18.22 8.12
CA GLN A 121 8.53 -19.33 7.65
C GLN A 121 7.77 -20.64 7.29
N HIS A 122 6.52 -20.77 7.66
CA HIS A 122 5.62 -21.88 7.38
C HIS A 122 4.22 -21.34 7.08
N ASP A 123 3.32 -22.19 6.62
CA ASP A 123 1.93 -21.79 6.40
C ASP A 123 1.18 -21.60 7.73
N VAL A 124 0.33 -20.58 7.77
CA VAL A 124 -0.51 -20.26 8.93
C VAL A 124 -1.99 -20.26 8.55
N THR A 125 -2.83 -20.66 9.48
CA THR A 125 -4.29 -20.64 9.32
C THR A 125 -4.88 -19.36 9.87
N PHE A 126 -6.13 -19.03 9.52
CA PHE A 126 -6.84 -17.88 10.07
C PHE A 126 -7.01 -17.94 11.60
N GLU A 127 -7.07 -19.14 12.19
CA GLU A 127 -7.14 -19.33 13.65
C GLU A 127 -5.90 -18.76 14.36
N GLN A 128 -4.74 -18.77 13.69
CA GLN A 128 -3.45 -18.31 14.23
C GLN A 128 -3.23 -16.80 14.03
N VAL A 129 -4.04 -16.17 13.14
CA VAL A 129 -3.91 -14.74 12.84
C VAL A 129 -4.73 -13.91 13.82
N ASP A 130 -4.23 -13.73 15.01
CA ASP A 130 -4.81 -12.95 16.09
C ASP A 130 -4.18 -11.55 16.24
N VAL A 131 -4.53 -10.83 17.29
CA VAL A 131 -3.97 -9.51 17.62
C VAL A 131 -2.47 -9.58 17.89
N LYS A 132 -2.03 -10.66 18.58
CA LYS A 132 -0.62 -10.90 18.87
C LYS A 132 0.18 -11.10 17.59
N PHE A 133 -0.30 -11.96 16.68
CA PHE A 133 0.31 -12.17 15.37
C PHE A 133 0.53 -10.84 14.62
N LEU A 134 -0.48 -9.97 14.60
CA LEU A 134 -0.37 -8.68 13.91
C LEU A 134 0.65 -7.74 14.56
N ASN A 135 0.73 -7.73 15.89
CA ASN A 135 1.73 -6.94 16.61
C ASN A 135 3.14 -7.50 16.40
N ASP A 136 3.31 -8.81 16.43
CA ASP A 136 4.59 -9.47 16.15
C ASP A 136 5.05 -9.22 14.69
N PHE A 137 4.13 -9.25 13.72
CA PHE A 137 4.44 -8.87 12.34
C PHE A 137 4.85 -7.39 12.21
N LYS A 138 4.24 -6.48 12.97
CA LYS A 138 4.68 -5.08 13.01
C LYS A 138 6.11 -4.95 13.56
N LEU A 139 6.41 -5.63 14.67
CA LEU A 139 7.76 -5.66 15.24
C LEU A 139 8.79 -6.25 14.26
N TYR A 140 8.40 -7.28 13.51
CA TYR A 140 9.22 -7.81 12.43
C TYR A 140 9.51 -6.73 11.36
N LEU A 141 8.48 -6.02 10.85
CA LEU A 141 8.67 -4.95 9.86
C LEU A 141 9.56 -3.79 10.37
N ASP A 142 9.55 -3.52 11.69
CA ASP A 142 10.41 -2.50 12.30
C ASP A 142 11.88 -2.92 12.29
N LYS A 143 12.18 -4.22 12.39
CA LYS A 143 13.53 -4.78 12.44
C LYS A 143 14.11 -5.12 11.07
N VAL A 144 13.28 -5.18 10.02
CA VAL A 144 13.75 -5.57 8.68
C VAL A 144 14.73 -4.55 8.12
N VAL A 145 15.90 -5.05 7.75
CA VAL A 145 16.92 -4.31 7.00
C VAL A 145 16.86 -4.76 5.54
N GLN A 146 16.79 -3.81 4.62
CA GLN A 146 16.78 -4.07 3.18
C GLN A 146 18.18 -4.48 2.68
N ASN A 147 18.27 -5.05 1.47
CA ASN A 147 19.55 -5.38 0.83
C ASN A 147 20.49 -4.16 0.68
N THR A 148 19.95 -2.96 0.76
CA THR A 148 20.70 -1.70 0.74
C THR A 148 21.32 -1.33 2.10
N GLY A 149 21.18 -2.17 3.11
CA GLY A 149 21.61 -1.89 4.49
C GLY A 149 20.71 -0.90 5.26
N LYS A 150 19.63 -0.41 4.65
CA LYS A 150 18.70 0.55 5.27
C LYS A 150 17.45 -0.13 5.82
N PRO A 151 16.87 0.36 6.93
CA PRO A 151 15.60 -0.12 7.43
C PRO A 151 14.46 0.20 6.43
N LEU A 152 13.32 -0.47 6.59
CA LEU A 152 12.10 -0.11 5.86
C LEU A 152 11.66 1.31 6.22
N SER A 153 11.30 2.11 5.20
CA SER A 153 10.73 3.44 5.44
C SER A 153 9.36 3.32 6.14
N SER A 154 9.01 4.31 6.96
CA SER A 154 7.71 4.38 7.64
C SER A 154 6.55 4.26 6.65
N ASN A 155 6.63 4.90 5.48
CA ASN A 155 5.62 4.80 4.45
C ASN A 155 5.52 3.41 3.81
N SER A 156 6.63 2.66 3.68
CA SER A 156 6.59 1.25 3.24
C SER A 156 5.91 0.37 4.27
N LYS A 157 6.21 0.54 5.56
CA LYS A 157 5.55 -0.18 6.66
C LYS A 157 4.04 0.08 6.67
N VAL A 158 3.63 1.36 6.52
CA VAL A 158 2.21 1.75 6.38
C VAL A 158 1.57 1.04 5.19
N ALA A 159 2.22 1.06 4.02
CA ALA A 159 1.68 0.43 2.81
C ALA A 159 1.49 -1.07 3.00
N TYR A 160 2.48 -1.79 3.54
CA TYR A 160 2.42 -3.24 3.74
C TYR A 160 1.37 -3.62 4.79
N TYR A 161 1.35 -2.94 5.93
CA TYR A 161 0.35 -3.21 6.96
C TYR A 161 -1.08 -2.94 6.49
N ASN A 162 -1.29 -1.89 5.68
CA ASN A 162 -2.59 -1.60 5.09
C ASN A 162 -3.03 -2.67 4.08
N LYS A 163 -2.10 -3.34 3.36
CA LYS A 163 -2.43 -4.50 2.52
C LYS A 163 -2.91 -5.68 3.36
N LEU A 164 -2.23 -5.98 4.46
CA LEU A 164 -2.64 -7.01 5.39
C LEU A 164 -4.03 -6.72 5.98
N ARG A 165 -4.29 -5.47 6.42
CA ARG A 165 -5.63 -5.04 6.87
C ARG A 165 -6.69 -5.20 5.80
N ALA A 166 -6.36 -4.91 4.53
CA ALA A 166 -7.28 -5.07 3.41
C ALA A 166 -7.62 -6.55 3.14
N ALA A 167 -6.66 -7.46 3.27
CA ALA A 167 -6.89 -8.90 3.19
C ALA A 167 -7.80 -9.38 4.34
N LEU A 168 -7.52 -8.98 5.57
CA LEU A 168 -8.37 -9.33 6.72
C LEU A 168 -9.80 -8.77 6.61
N LYS A 169 -9.95 -7.57 6.07
CA LYS A 169 -11.28 -7.00 5.77
C LYS A 169 -12.02 -7.82 4.70
N GLN A 170 -11.30 -8.36 3.72
CA GLN A 170 -11.88 -9.27 2.73
C GLN A 170 -12.30 -10.60 3.36
N ALA A 171 -11.49 -11.15 4.26
CA ALA A 171 -11.83 -12.38 4.98
C ALA A 171 -13.12 -12.23 5.83
N VAL A 172 -13.38 -11.04 6.38
CA VAL A 172 -14.65 -10.73 7.04
C VAL A 172 -15.81 -10.70 6.04
N ARG A 173 -15.62 -10.12 4.84
CA ARG A 173 -16.66 -10.06 3.81
C ARG A 173 -17.02 -11.44 3.23
N GLU A 174 -16.09 -12.38 3.26
CA GLU A 174 -16.27 -13.76 2.79
C GLU A 174 -16.68 -14.72 3.92
N ASP A 175 -17.04 -14.18 5.09
CA ASP A 175 -17.47 -14.94 6.27
C ASP A 175 -16.46 -16.01 6.72
N ILE A 176 -15.15 -15.78 6.45
CA ILE A 176 -14.07 -16.64 6.94
C ILE A 176 -13.78 -16.33 8.42
N ILE A 177 -13.74 -15.04 8.75
CA ILE A 177 -13.60 -14.54 10.13
C ILE A 177 -14.72 -13.54 10.43
N ARG A 178 -15.24 -13.54 11.65
CA ARG A 178 -16.34 -12.63 12.05
C ARG A 178 -15.89 -11.18 12.19
N LYS A 179 -14.73 -10.98 12.81
CA LYS A 179 -14.13 -9.68 13.05
C LYS A 179 -12.66 -9.72 12.68
N SER A 180 -12.19 -8.66 12.07
CA SER A 180 -10.78 -8.53 11.77
C SER A 180 -9.99 -8.25 13.04
N PRO A 181 -8.95 -9.02 13.40
CA PRO A 181 -8.08 -8.71 14.54
C PRO A 181 -7.38 -7.36 14.38
N ALA A 182 -7.26 -6.84 13.16
CA ALA A 182 -6.68 -5.54 12.87
C ALA A 182 -7.54 -4.35 13.39
N MET A 183 -8.77 -4.58 13.85
CA MET A 183 -9.57 -3.56 14.53
C MET A 183 -9.01 -3.22 15.91
N TYR A 184 -8.29 -4.14 16.53
CA TYR A 184 -7.72 -4.01 17.86
C TYR A 184 -6.23 -3.66 17.84
N THR A 185 -5.69 -3.31 16.68
CA THR A 185 -4.28 -2.93 16.51
C THR A 185 -4.16 -1.52 15.96
N VAL A 186 -3.15 -0.78 16.45
CA VAL A 186 -2.80 0.53 15.88
C VAL A 186 -1.89 0.31 14.67
N GLY A 187 -2.22 0.91 13.53
CA GLY A 187 -1.37 0.90 12.33
C GLY A 187 -0.08 1.72 12.51
N PHE A 188 0.80 1.66 11.52
CA PHE A 188 1.95 2.55 11.45
C PHE A 188 1.51 3.99 11.13
N LYS A 189 2.23 4.97 11.66
CA LYS A 189 2.05 6.38 11.27
C LYS A 189 2.86 6.65 10.02
N SER A 190 2.27 7.39 9.07
CA SER A 190 3.00 7.90 7.91
C SER A 190 3.86 9.09 8.33
N GLU A 191 5.04 9.19 7.75
CA GLU A 191 5.89 10.37 7.87
C GLU A 191 5.65 11.30 6.68
N ASP A 192 5.53 12.59 6.96
CA ASP A 192 5.54 13.63 5.94
C ASP A 192 6.98 13.76 5.40
N VAL A 193 7.21 13.22 4.22
CA VAL A 193 8.51 13.38 3.54
C VAL A 193 8.54 14.76 2.89
N GLN A 194 9.54 15.57 3.21
CA GLN A 194 9.79 16.84 2.51
C GLN A 194 10.01 16.56 1.03
N ARG A 195 9.14 17.10 0.19
CA ARG A 195 9.23 16.96 -1.25
C ARG A 195 10.29 17.90 -1.80
N GLN A 196 11.28 17.34 -2.46
CA GLN A 196 12.31 18.13 -3.11
C GLN A 196 11.76 18.79 -4.38
N PHE A 197 12.17 20.02 -4.63
CA PHE A 197 11.83 20.80 -5.82
C PHE A 197 12.99 21.75 -6.16
N LEU A 198 13.03 22.24 -7.38
CA LEU A 198 13.98 23.25 -7.85
C LEU A 198 13.41 24.65 -7.63
N THR A 199 14.21 25.57 -7.14
CA THR A 199 13.89 27.00 -7.18
C THR A 199 13.90 27.50 -8.63
N ALA A 200 13.38 28.69 -8.89
CA ALA A 200 13.40 29.29 -10.23
C ALA A 200 14.84 29.43 -10.77
N GLU A 201 15.78 29.80 -9.91
CA GLU A 201 17.19 29.95 -10.28
C GLU A 201 17.84 28.57 -10.55
N GLU A 202 17.62 27.59 -9.67
CA GLU A 202 18.10 26.22 -9.88
C GLU A 202 17.55 25.62 -11.19
N LEU A 203 16.25 25.84 -11.49
CA LEU A 203 15.66 25.37 -12.74
C LEU A 203 16.32 26.01 -13.97
N LYS A 204 16.61 27.31 -13.93
CA LYS A 204 17.35 28.01 -15.01
C LYS A 204 18.76 27.45 -15.19
N ASN A 205 19.47 27.15 -14.09
CA ASN A 205 20.79 26.56 -14.15
C ASN A 205 20.75 25.13 -14.73
N VAL A 206 19.79 24.32 -14.31
CA VAL A 206 19.56 22.99 -14.86
C VAL A 206 19.23 23.05 -16.35
N ALA A 207 18.39 23.99 -16.80
CA ALA A 207 18.05 24.16 -18.21
C ALA A 207 19.26 24.51 -19.08
N LYS A 208 20.19 25.33 -18.56
CA LYS A 208 21.43 25.72 -19.27
C LYS A 208 22.49 24.63 -19.28
N ALA A 209 22.55 23.78 -18.26
CA ALA A 209 23.57 22.74 -18.13
C ALA A 209 23.45 21.67 -19.24
N ASP A 210 24.60 21.17 -19.69
CA ASP A 210 24.66 20.08 -20.67
C ASP A 210 24.19 18.76 -20.08
N CYS A 211 23.30 18.09 -20.83
CA CYS A 211 22.78 16.80 -20.48
C CYS A 211 23.17 15.75 -21.53
N GLU A 212 23.82 14.68 -21.09
CA GLU A 212 24.25 13.57 -21.97
C GLU A 212 23.07 12.90 -22.70
N ILE A 213 21.85 13.06 -22.17
CA ILE A 213 20.67 12.41 -22.71
C ILE A 213 19.60 13.47 -22.99
N PRO A 214 19.58 14.03 -24.21
CA PRO A 214 18.68 15.15 -24.56
C PRO A 214 17.21 14.85 -24.27
N ILE A 215 16.74 13.62 -24.51
CA ILE A 215 15.36 13.24 -24.28
C ILE A 215 14.97 13.31 -22.78
N ILE A 216 15.89 13.03 -21.87
CA ILE A 216 15.64 13.16 -20.41
C ILE A 216 15.55 14.63 -20.06
N LYS A 217 16.43 15.48 -20.61
CA LYS A 217 16.44 16.92 -20.41
C LYS A 217 15.10 17.53 -20.86
N SER A 218 14.73 17.30 -22.14
CA SER A 218 13.49 17.84 -22.69
C SER A 218 12.26 17.37 -21.93
N ALA A 219 12.15 16.08 -21.62
CA ALA A 219 11.01 15.53 -20.87
C ALA A 219 10.92 16.04 -19.43
N PHE A 220 12.06 16.19 -18.74
CA PHE A 220 12.10 16.71 -17.38
C PHE A 220 11.71 18.18 -17.32
N LEU A 221 12.29 19.03 -18.19
CA LEU A 221 11.97 20.45 -18.28
C LEU A 221 10.51 20.64 -18.71
N PHE A 222 10.03 19.87 -19.67
CA PHE A 222 8.62 19.87 -20.06
C PHE A 222 7.70 19.57 -18.88
N SER A 223 8.06 18.57 -18.06
CA SER A 223 7.31 18.29 -16.81
C SER A 223 7.42 19.41 -15.78
N CYS A 224 8.53 20.15 -15.72
CA CYS A 224 8.68 21.35 -14.89
C CYS A 224 7.79 22.52 -15.34
N LEU A 225 7.53 22.63 -16.64
CA LEU A 225 6.69 23.69 -17.22
C LEU A 225 5.20 23.34 -17.27
N THR A 226 4.85 22.05 -17.25
CA THR A 226 3.47 21.58 -17.41
C THR A 226 2.92 20.88 -16.17
N GLY A 227 3.75 20.48 -15.24
CA GLY A 227 3.33 19.69 -14.08
C GLY A 227 2.87 18.25 -14.40
N LEU A 228 3.03 17.77 -15.65
CA LEU A 228 2.67 16.41 -16.03
C LEU A 228 3.45 15.38 -15.22
N ARG A 229 2.81 14.26 -14.91
CA ARG A 229 3.50 13.12 -14.30
C ARG A 229 4.38 12.41 -15.31
N TRP A 230 5.44 11.76 -14.85
CA TRP A 230 6.27 10.89 -15.69
C TRP A 230 5.46 9.98 -16.61
N SER A 231 4.43 9.31 -16.04
CA SER A 231 3.60 8.38 -16.80
C SER A 231 2.81 9.02 -17.92
N ASP A 232 2.50 10.31 -17.80
CA ASP A 232 1.74 11.07 -18.78
C ASP A 232 2.69 11.63 -19.85
N VAL A 233 3.84 12.17 -19.44
CA VAL A 233 4.90 12.61 -20.37
C VAL A 233 5.40 11.46 -21.25
N MET A 234 5.67 10.29 -20.67
CA MET A 234 6.18 9.12 -21.41
C MET A 234 5.19 8.60 -22.47
N LYS A 235 3.91 8.83 -22.31
CA LYS A 235 2.86 8.30 -23.18
C LYS A 235 2.21 9.35 -24.06
N LEU A 236 2.62 10.60 -23.93
CA LEU A 236 2.08 11.69 -24.73
C LEU A 236 2.33 11.45 -26.22
N LYS A 237 1.27 11.45 -27.00
CA LYS A 237 1.30 11.28 -28.44
C LYS A 237 1.13 12.61 -29.16
N TRP A 238 1.58 12.69 -30.40
CA TRP A 238 1.38 13.86 -31.25
C TRP A 238 -0.11 14.11 -31.58
N SER A 239 -0.94 13.08 -31.59
CA SER A 239 -2.41 13.21 -31.70
C SER A 239 -3.07 13.92 -30.52
N GLU A 240 -2.37 14.06 -29.40
CA GLU A 240 -2.84 14.74 -28.19
C GLU A 240 -2.30 16.18 -28.09
N VAL A 241 -1.48 16.63 -29.06
CA VAL A 241 -0.92 17.99 -29.15
C VAL A 241 -1.67 18.77 -30.22
N PHE A 242 -2.30 19.86 -29.84
CA PHE A 242 -3.14 20.70 -30.71
C PHE A 242 -2.59 22.12 -30.75
N HIS A 243 -2.96 22.84 -31.81
CA HIS A 243 -2.72 24.27 -31.97
C HIS A 243 -4.07 24.94 -32.31
N ASP A 244 -4.35 26.05 -31.66
CA ASP A 244 -5.50 26.88 -31.84
C ASP A 244 -5.02 28.33 -32.07
N GLU A 245 -5.59 29.03 -33.06
CA GLU A 245 -5.15 30.40 -33.41
C GLU A 245 -5.33 31.39 -32.26
N SER A 246 -6.38 31.19 -31.43
CA SER A 246 -6.70 32.09 -30.33
C SER A 246 -5.94 31.78 -29.05
N ASN A 247 -5.66 30.48 -28.79
CA ASN A 247 -5.15 30.01 -27.51
C ASN A 247 -3.72 29.42 -27.60
N GLY A 248 -3.15 29.32 -28.80
CA GLY A 248 -1.84 28.73 -29.03
C GLY A 248 -1.81 27.21 -28.88
N PHE A 249 -0.69 26.67 -28.49
CA PHE A 249 -0.53 25.22 -28.32
C PHE A 249 -1.14 24.74 -26.99
N TYR A 250 -1.80 23.59 -27.04
CA TYR A 250 -2.31 22.89 -25.88
C TYR A 250 -2.27 21.39 -26.07
N ILE A 251 -2.27 20.64 -24.96
CA ILE A 251 -2.38 19.19 -24.95
C ILE A 251 -3.73 18.79 -24.36
N ARG A 252 -4.34 17.76 -24.95
CA ARG A 252 -5.56 17.13 -24.42
C ARG A 252 -5.32 15.64 -24.31
N PHE A 253 -5.21 15.13 -23.10
CA PHE A 253 -4.80 13.76 -22.84
C PHE A 253 -5.58 13.14 -21.68
N ARG A 254 -5.59 11.80 -21.63
CA ARG A 254 -6.20 11.07 -20.53
C ARG A 254 -5.11 10.67 -19.51
N GLN A 255 -5.20 11.21 -18.31
CA GLN A 255 -4.24 10.91 -17.24
C GLN A 255 -4.18 9.42 -16.93
N GLN A 256 -2.98 8.85 -16.86
CA GLN A 256 -2.79 7.42 -16.61
C GLN A 256 -3.24 7.00 -15.19
N LYS A 257 -2.97 7.83 -14.19
CA LYS A 257 -3.27 7.50 -12.79
C LYS A 257 -4.72 7.75 -12.40
N THR A 258 -5.30 8.87 -12.81
CA THR A 258 -6.64 9.32 -12.38
C THR A 258 -7.74 9.02 -13.39
N LYS A 259 -7.35 8.65 -14.63
CA LYS A 259 -8.24 8.37 -15.77
C LYS A 259 -9.13 9.56 -16.20
N GLY A 260 -8.87 10.77 -15.68
CA GLY A 260 -9.53 11.99 -16.12
C GLY A 260 -8.96 12.50 -17.46
N THR A 261 -9.80 13.16 -18.26
CA THR A 261 -9.35 13.92 -19.43
C THR A 261 -8.97 15.33 -18.95
N GLU A 262 -7.78 15.77 -19.34
CA GLU A 262 -7.22 17.07 -18.98
C GLU A 262 -6.86 17.82 -20.24
N THR A 263 -7.09 19.14 -20.22
CA THR A 263 -6.61 20.08 -21.24
C THR A 263 -5.64 21.04 -20.57
N GLN A 264 -4.44 21.20 -21.14
CA GLN A 264 -3.42 22.08 -20.59
C GLN A 264 -2.76 22.88 -21.70
N PHE A 265 -2.73 24.19 -21.55
CA PHE A 265 -2.06 25.10 -22.46
C PHE A 265 -0.55 25.02 -22.26
N LEU A 266 0.20 25.16 -23.34
CA LEU A 266 1.65 25.11 -23.37
C LEU A 266 2.22 26.52 -23.54
N SER A 267 3.24 26.85 -22.76
CA SER A 267 4.05 28.04 -23.02
C SER A 267 4.94 27.80 -24.26
N SER A 268 5.46 28.88 -24.86
CA SER A 268 6.41 28.80 -25.97
C SER A 268 7.62 27.92 -25.62
N GLU A 269 8.18 28.10 -24.43
CA GLU A 269 9.29 27.26 -23.93
C GLU A 269 8.92 25.78 -23.85
N ALA A 270 7.67 25.45 -23.45
CA ALA A 270 7.22 24.06 -23.42
C ALA A 270 7.04 23.47 -24.82
N VAL A 271 6.63 24.31 -25.79
CA VAL A 271 6.54 23.91 -27.21
C VAL A 271 7.92 23.65 -27.80
N ASP A 272 8.91 24.47 -27.51
CA ASP A 272 10.29 24.26 -27.98
C ASP A 272 10.89 22.93 -27.48
N LEU A 273 10.49 22.48 -26.29
CA LEU A 273 10.98 21.23 -25.70
C LEU A 273 10.39 19.96 -26.34
N VAL A 274 9.23 20.04 -27.01
CA VAL A 274 8.65 18.87 -27.69
C VAL A 274 9.28 18.61 -29.06
N GLY A 275 9.92 19.62 -29.65
CA GLY A 275 10.62 19.50 -30.94
C GLY A 275 9.67 19.42 -32.14
N GLU A 276 10.17 18.85 -33.23
CA GLU A 276 9.43 18.74 -34.50
C GLU A 276 8.26 17.74 -34.37
N ARG A 277 7.15 18.07 -35.04
CA ARG A 277 5.94 17.26 -35.02
C ARG A 277 6.14 15.95 -35.77
N GLY A 278 5.93 14.84 -35.09
CA GLY A 278 5.92 13.50 -35.69
C GLY A 278 4.54 13.07 -36.20
N LEU A 279 4.40 11.80 -36.54
CA LEU A 279 3.12 11.19 -36.90
C LEU A 279 2.16 11.17 -35.71
N PRO A 280 0.83 11.21 -35.94
CA PRO A 280 -0.16 11.31 -34.86
C PRO A 280 -0.01 10.27 -33.75
N ASP A 281 0.35 9.03 -34.10
CA ASP A 281 0.51 7.93 -33.14
C ASP A 281 1.92 7.83 -32.55
N ASP A 282 2.87 8.61 -33.03
CA ASP A 282 4.20 8.66 -32.45
C ASP A 282 4.19 9.30 -31.06
N LEU A 283 5.09 8.84 -30.21
CA LEU A 283 5.29 9.46 -28.89
C LEU A 283 6.08 10.76 -29.08
N VAL A 284 5.64 11.84 -28.39
CA VAL A 284 6.35 13.12 -28.36
C VAL A 284 7.78 12.94 -27.81
N PHE A 285 7.92 12.19 -26.72
CA PHE A 285 9.23 11.87 -26.11
C PHE A 285 9.63 10.43 -26.46
N LYS A 286 9.85 10.14 -27.76
CA LYS A 286 10.22 8.81 -28.27
C LYS A 286 11.54 8.35 -27.65
N GLY A 287 11.55 7.15 -27.08
CA GLY A 287 12.74 6.56 -26.44
C GLY A 287 12.87 6.87 -24.94
N LEU A 288 12.00 7.69 -24.36
CA LEU A 288 11.97 7.93 -22.91
C LEU A 288 11.56 6.66 -22.17
N LYS A 289 12.44 6.15 -21.27
CA LYS A 289 12.17 4.93 -20.48
C LYS A 289 12.38 5.18 -19.00
N TYR A 290 11.48 4.67 -18.16
CA TYR A 290 11.67 4.70 -16.71
C TYR A 290 12.61 3.57 -16.27
N SER A 291 13.72 3.94 -15.69
CA SER A 291 14.68 2.99 -15.12
C SER A 291 15.49 3.65 -14.00
N SER A 292 16.13 2.84 -13.18
CA SER A 292 17.10 3.35 -12.18
C SER A 292 18.24 4.10 -12.86
N TRP A 293 18.66 3.63 -14.05
CA TRP A 293 19.67 4.28 -14.87
C TRP A 293 19.24 5.68 -15.32
N SER A 294 18.02 5.86 -15.82
CA SER A 294 17.48 7.17 -16.22
C SER A 294 17.44 8.16 -15.04
N ASN A 295 17.03 7.69 -13.86
CA ASN A 295 17.03 8.52 -12.65
C ASN A 295 18.46 8.88 -12.21
N GLN A 296 19.42 7.99 -12.36
CA GLN A 296 20.82 8.25 -12.06
C GLN A 296 21.40 9.32 -13.01
N ARG A 297 21.13 9.23 -14.33
CA ARG A 297 21.56 10.23 -15.31
C ARG A 297 20.93 11.60 -15.07
N LEU A 298 19.65 11.62 -14.74
CA LEU A 298 18.97 12.84 -14.31
C LEU A 298 19.67 13.47 -13.09
N ALA A 299 19.95 12.68 -12.05
CA ALA A 299 20.62 13.19 -10.85
C ALA A 299 22.03 13.72 -11.16
N GLN A 300 22.82 13.06 -11.99
CA GLN A 300 24.13 13.51 -12.43
C GLN A 300 24.07 14.83 -13.21
N TRP A 301 23.11 14.97 -14.13
CA TRP A 301 22.89 16.21 -14.87
C TRP A 301 22.52 17.36 -13.93
N VAL A 302 21.59 17.16 -13.02
CA VAL A 302 21.16 18.18 -12.04
C VAL A 302 22.31 18.57 -11.11
N MET A 303 23.14 17.61 -10.69
CA MET A 303 24.33 17.89 -9.89
C MET A 303 25.37 18.74 -10.65
N ARG A 304 25.59 18.50 -11.96
CA ARG A 304 26.46 19.31 -12.81
C ARG A 304 25.97 20.77 -12.94
N ALA A 305 24.66 20.98 -12.81
CA ALA A 305 24.08 22.32 -12.74
C ALA A 305 24.27 23.03 -11.39
N GLY A 306 25.01 22.45 -10.44
CA GLY A 306 25.27 23.01 -9.11
C GLY A 306 24.17 22.74 -8.09
N VAL A 307 23.19 21.87 -8.37
CA VAL A 307 22.11 21.55 -7.45
C VAL A 307 22.49 20.34 -6.59
N THR A 308 22.54 20.52 -5.27
CA THR A 308 22.93 19.47 -4.29
C THR A 308 21.75 18.62 -3.80
N LYS A 309 20.52 19.01 -4.13
CA LYS A 309 19.30 18.31 -3.76
C LYS A 309 19.15 16.99 -4.51
N THR A 310 18.58 15.98 -3.84
CA THR A 310 18.23 14.72 -4.53
C THR A 310 16.99 14.92 -5.41
N ILE A 311 17.21 15.13 -6.70
CA ILE A 311 16.15 15.35 -7.68
C ILE A 311 15.87 14.06 -8.45
N THR A 312 14.60 13.66 -8.42
CA THR A 312 14.06 12.58 -9.26
C THR A 312 13.10 13.19 -10.28
N PHE A 313 12.69 12.43 -11.29
CA PHE A 313 11.76 12.96 -12.29
C PHE A 313 10.45 13.50 -11.66
N HIS A 314 9.99 12.91 -10.57
CA HIS A 314 8.77 13.38 -9.90
C HIS A 314 8.93 14.77 -9.27
N CYS A 315 10.18 15.19 -8.99
CA CYS A 315 10.46 16.54 -8.50
C CYS A 315 10.12 17.62 -9.54
N ALA A 316 10.12 17.32 -10.83
CA ALA A 316 9.68 18.26 -11.88
C ALA A 316 8.26 18.77 -11.61
N ARG A 317 7.33 17.88 -11.32
CA ARG A 317 5.95 18.24 -10.99
C ARG A 317 5.85 19.01 -9.65
N HIS A 318 6.71 18.70 -8.68
CA HIS A 318 6.78 19.48 -7.44
C HIS A 318 7.31 20.88 -7.70
N THR A 319 8.33 21.01 -8.58
CA THR A 319 8.87 22.28 -9.06
C THR A 319 7.79 23.12 -9.70
N PHE A 320 7.04 22.56 -10.66
CA PHE A 320 5.89 23.24 -11.27
C PHE A 320 4.93 23.76 -10.22
N ALA A 321 4.52 22.89 -9.29
CA ALA A 321 3.53 23.25 -8.27
C ALA A 321 3.99 24.40 -7.37
N VAL A 322 5.24 24.36 -6.93
CA VAL A 322 5.80 25.41 -6.05
C VAL A 322 5.99 26.70 -6.82
N LEU A 323 6.55 26.67 -8.04
CA LEU A 323 6.78 27.87 -8.83
C LEU A 323 5.48 28.54 -9.28
N GLN A 324 4.42 27.78 -9.59
CA GLN A 324 3.10 28.32 -9.88
C GLN A 324 2.51 29.08 -8.68
N LEU A 325 2.59 28.50 -7.48
CA LEU A 325 2.15 29.18 -6.26
C LEU A 325 3.01 30.40 -5.92
N ASP A 326 4.34 30.32 -6.09
CA ASP A 326 5.26 31.45 -5.88
C ASP A 326 5.00 32.58 -6.89
N GLY A 327 4.55 32.25 -8.11
CA GLY A 327 4.11 33.16 -9.15
C GLY A 327 2.67 33.72 -8.97
N GLY A 328 1.97 33.36 -7.89
CA GLY A 328 0.65 33.90 -7.56
C GLY A 328 -0.54 33.07 -8.05
N THR A 329 -0.32 31.92 -8.68
CA THR A 329 -1.45 31.01 -9.03
C THR A 329 -2.14 30.52 -7.76
N ASP A 330 -3.45 30.66 -7.68
CA ASP A 330 -4.20 30.20 -6.53
C ASP A 330 -4.22 28.66 -6.43
N ILE A 331 -4.42 28.16 -5.20
CA ILE A 331 -4.32 26.71 -4.90
C ILE A 331 -5.39 25.88 -5.62
N TYR A 332 -6.56 26.45 -5.91
CA TYR A 332 -7.63 25.75 -6.61
C TYR A 332 -7.29 25.58 -8.09
N THR A 333 -6.84 26.66 -8.75
CA THR A 333 -6.34 26.62 -10.13
C THR A 333 -5.18 25.67 -10.26
N LEU A 334 -4.20 25.72 -9.34
CA LEU A 334 -3.10 24.76 -9.33
C LEU A 334 -3.60 23.31 -9.18
N SER A 335 -4.59 23.07 -8.33
CA SER A 335 -5.18 21.72 -8.17
C SER A 335 -5.77 21.20 -9.48
N LYS A 336 -6.42 22.08 -10.27
CA LYS A 336 -6.94 21.76 -11.60
C LYS A 336 -5.80 21.48 -12.59
N LEU A 337 -4.81 22.37 -12.69
CA LEU A 337 -3.63 22.17 -13.56
C LEU A 337 -2.91 20.86 -13.29
N LEU A 338 -2.85 20.44 -12.02
CA LEU A 338 -2.28 19.17 -11.64
C LEU A 338 -3.24 17.97 -11.83
N GLY A 339 -4.53 18.18 -12.14
CA GLY A 339 -5.53 17.12 -12.24
C GLY A 339 -5.65 16.32 -10.93
N HIS A 340 -5.71 17.01 -9.79
CA HIS A 340 -5.96 16.38 -8.49
C HIS A 340 -7.47 16.26 -8.25
N LYS A 341 -7.93 15.05 -7.91
CA LYS A 341 -9.34 14.81 -7.53
C LYS A 341 -9.69 15.39 -6.16
N ASP A 342 -8.73 15.48 -5.25
CA ASP A 342 -8.88 16.04 -3.91
C ASP A 342 -7.84 17.14 -3.71
N ILE A 343 -8.31 18.33 -3.39
CA ILE A 343 -7.48 19.52 -3.14
C ILE A 343 -6.49 19.31 -2.01
N LYS A 344 -6.79 18.41 -1.06
CA LYS A 344 -5.86 18.02 0.01
C LYS A 344 -4.51 17.56 -0.53
N THR A 345 -4.48 16.98 -1.74
CA THR A 345 -3.23 16.57 -2.41
C THR A 345 -2.39 17.77 -2.81
N THR A 346 -3.00 18.92 -3.07
CA THR A 346 -2.34 20.18 -3.46
C THR A 346 -1.92 20.99 -2.24
N LEU A 347 -2.68 20.91 -1.14
CA LEU A 347 -2.40 21.64 0.10
C LEU A 347 -1.02 21.36 0.70
N VAL A 348 -0.38 20.25 0.33
CA VAL A 348 0.99 19.95 0.77
C VAL A 348 2.01 20.99 0.27
N TYR A 349 1.72 21.68 -0.84
CA TYR A 349 2.58 22.72 -1.39
C TYR A 349 2.35 24.08 -0.71
N SER A 350 1.19 24.36 -0.14
CA SER A 350 0.89 25.63 0.55
C SER A 350 1.74 25.82 1.79
N LYS A 351 2.21 24.73 2.42
CA LYS A 351 3.12 24.80 3.58
C LYS A 351 4.51 25.35 3.24
N ILE A 352 4.86 25.43 1.94
CA ILE A 352 6.19 25.83 1.47
C ILE A 352 6.29 27.35 1.29
N LEU A 353 5.15 28.07 1.28
CA LEU A 353 5.07 29.48 0.91
C LEU A 353 4.78 30.39 2.12
N ASP A 354 5.76 30.57 3.00
CA ASP A 354 5.65 31.58 4.05
C ASP A 354 5.64 33.02 3.49
N LYS A 355 6.18 33.24 2.27
CA LYS A 355 6.12 34.55 1.57
C LYS A 355 4.69 35.07 1.40
N ASN A 356 3.74 34.19 1.08
CA ASN A 356 2.35 34.61 0.88
C ASN A 356 1.68 35.07 2.19
N LYS A 357 2.13 34.56 3.34
CA LYS A 357 1.66 35.03 4.65
C LYS A 357 2.16 36.44 4.94
N LEU A 358 3.42 36.74 4.60
CA LEU A 358 3.99 38.07 4.74
C LEU A 358 3.28 39.08 3.81
N ALA A 359 3.08 38.70 2.53
CA ALA A 359 2.34 39.56 1.60
C ALA A 359 0.89 39.79 2.08
N ALA A 360 0.21 38.76 2.55
CA ALA A 360 -1.15 38.89 3.09
C ALA A 360 -1.22 39.79 4.32
N SER A 361 -0.21 39.80 5.18
CA SER A 361 -0.17 40.68 6.37
C SER A 361 -0.05 42.18 6.05
N THR A 362 0.38 42.50 4.84
CA THR A 362 0.58 43.91 4.39
C THR A 362 -0.54 44.44 3.49
N ILE A 363 -1.56 43.62 3.17
CA ILE A 363 -2.69 44.01 2.30
C ILE A 363 -3.61 45.05 2.98
N ILE A 364 -3.89 44.83 4.29
CA ILE A 364 -4.77 45.72 5.04
C ILE A 364 -3.95 46.88 5.59
N LYS A 365 -4.20 48.09 5.10
CA LYS A 365 -3.59 49.34 5.56
C LYS A 365 -4.67 50.19 6.21
N LEU A 366 -4.41 50.66 7.42
CA LEU A 366 -5.32 51.53 8.16
C LEU A 366 -5.00 53.01 7.95
N GLY A 367 -3.95 53.37 7.18
CA GLY A 367 -3.53 54.73 6.94
C GLY A 367 -3.02 55.45 8.21
N LEU A 368 -2.57 54.72 9.23
CA LEU A 368 -2.17 55.32 10.50
C LEU A 368 -0.73 55.85 10.51
N HIS A 369 0.00 55.67 9.43
CA HIS A 369 1.43 56.02 9.29
C HIS A 369 1.74 56.66 7.92
N ASP A 370 0.77 57.41 7.33
CA ASP A 370 1.03 58.30 6.20
C ASP A 370 1.48 59.67 6.66
#